data_afc291ef6703093f87897ba30e552956
#
_entry.id   afc291ef6703093f87897ba30e552956
#
_cell.length_a   1.000
_cell.length_b   1.000
_cell.length_c   1.000
_cell.angle_alpha   90.00
_cell.angle_beta   90.00
_cell.angle_gamma   90.00
#
_symmetry.space_group_name_H-M   'P 1'
#
loop_
_entity.id
_entity.type
_entity.pdbx_description
1 polymer ?
#
loop_
_entity_poly.entity_id
_entity_poly.type
_entity_poly.pdbx_seq_one_letter_code
_entity_poly.pdbx_strand_id
1 'polypeptide(L)'
;MRLTTASALAAAVFLSACGGSEETDHPLSPPAPAPAPAPAPVAAWTLTPLPLGAALPAASDTTPNPGRGYHRWRAQPPAVPEPHAPAPREAFQRYTWAQLEGATPGSYTLAGLLADRNAARAQGQRFAFRIQPMRGYGNGGIDVPAYLSAASTQPECNTPHPACMWLTETNTYVPNWNHPYVLARMQALLERVAQALGDPSDLAWVDVGLYGQYGEWVLSGTHVDYAGAAARALGMAPASDATRRAIARMHFEAFPTVRQLMFIPHANLDTLRYAFFEQTLTALPVGLRWDCLGQAGYMNQWLHRPVDWALIQDRWQTAPWVAEFCPFGAGSADPSAATAAQQVRDFHVSTVGNANLSSAWAAFSPAEQQALAALGREAGYRLAATQASVALPSADTLRLTLQVENLGNAPVYEPWEPQAQVRDAAGQVLGTQALLNAAQVQDIIAGRPAQIDTRWTLPGAAPAGTYTLHLAWVRNPA
;
A
#
# COMPACT_ATOMS: atom_id res chain seq x y z
N MET A 1 15.59 10.15 0.75
CA MET A 1 16.25 8.83 0.64
C MET A 1 15.86 8.23 -0.71
N ARG A 2 16.77 8.19 -1.65
CA ARG A 2 16.47 7.71 -3.01
C ARG A 2 16.42 6.19 -2.99
N LEU A 3 15.25 5.60 -2.98
CA LEU A 3 15.04 4.18 -3.26
C LEU A 3 14.82 4.02 -4.76
N THR A 4 15.90 3.76 -5.48
CA THR A 4 15.82 3.27 -6.85
C THR A 4 15.51 1.79 -6.81
N THR A 5 14.24 1.41 -6.92
CA THR A 5 13.88 0.05 -7.31
C THR A 5 14.05 -0.05 -8.81
N ALA A 6 15.26 -0.41 -9.23
CA ALA A 6 15.53 -0.71 -10.61
C ALA A 6 14.92 -2.07 -10.96
N SER A 7 13.74 -2.07 -11.55
CA SER A 7 13.39 -3.14 -12.48
C SER A 7 14.16 -2.83 -13.74
N ALA A 8 15.35 -3.39 -13.87
CA ALA A 8 16.22 -3.15 -15.01
C ALA A 8 15.62 -3.77 -16.26
N LEU A 9 14.93 -2.98 -17.05
CA LEU A 9 14.77 -3.23 -18.47
C LEU A 9 16.07 -2.73 -19.11
N ALA A 10 17.13 -3.52 -19.06
CA ALA A 10 18.35 -3.24 -19.75
C ALA A 10 18.19 -3.66 -21.22
N ALA A 11 17.55 -2.82 -22.02
CA ALA A 11 17.84 -2.84 -23.45
C ALA A 11 19.17 -2.10 -23.60
N ALA A 12 20.26 -2.82 -23.79
CA ALA A 12 21.56 -2.22 -24.05
C ALA A 12 21.53 -1.58 -25.45
N VAL A 13 21.34 -0.28 -25.48
CA VAL A 13 21.51 0.53 -26.67
C VAL A 13 22.91 1.14 -26.56
N PHE A 14 23.83 0.70 -27.42
CA PHE A 14 25.18 1.22 -27.45
C PHE A 14 25.25 2.48 -28.30
N LEU A 15 25.66 3.58 -27.67
CA LEU A 15 25.95 4.84 -28.33
C LEU A 15 27.46 5.05 -28.32
N SER A 16 28.07 5.14 -29.48
CA SER A 16 29.50 5.44 -29.61
C SER A 16 29.73 6.79 -30.29
N ALA A 17 30.65 7.57 -29.77
CA ALA A 17 31.12 8.79 -30.40
C ALA A 17 32.61 8.63 -30.79
N CYS A 18 32.93 8.77 -32.05
CA CYS A 18 34.29 8.76 -32.55
C CYS A 18 34.81 10.19 -32.78
N GLY A 19 35.90 10.52 -32.14
CA GLY A 19 36.70 11.72 -32.45
C GLY A 19 38.09 11.31 -32.85
N GLY A 20 38.51 11.68 -34.04
CA GLY A 20 39.90 11.46 -34.52
C GLY A 20 40.66 12.77 -34.61
N SER A 21 41.86 12.81 -34.08
CA SER A 21 42.83 13.89 -34.23
C SER A 21 44.01 13.43 -35.06
N GLU A 22 44.40 14.17 -36.07
CA GLU A 22 45.70 14.06 -36.76
C GLU A 22 46.53 15.31 -36.53
N GLU A 23 47.75 15.10 -36.12
CA GLU A 23 48.82 16.11 -35.95
C GLU A 23 49.67 16.20 -37.20
N THR A 24 49.97 17.41 -37.71
CA THR A 24 51.08 17.65 -38.65
C THR A 24 51.87 18.92 -38.28
N ASP A 25 53.18 18.76 -38.14
CA ASP A 25 54.18 19.75 -37.80
C ASP A 25 54.63 20.57 -39.00
N HIS A 26 54.73 21.93 -38.90
CA HIS A 26 55.55 22.83 -39.73
C HIS A 26 55.84 24.22 -39.10
N PRO A 27 56.93 24.91 -39.50
CA PRO A 27 57.62 25.86 -38.64
C PRO A 27 57.18 27.33 -38.73
N LEU A 28 57.57 28.04 -37.74
CA LEU A 28 57.34 29.42 -37.26
C LEU A 28 57.28 30.56 -38.27
N SER A 29 56.16 31.30 -38.20
CA SER A 29 56.01 32.71 -38.59
C SER A 29 55.28 33.51 -37.47
N PRO A 30 55.47 34.85 -37.34
CA PRO A 30 55.03 35.61 -36.17
C PRO A 30 53.50 35.64 -36.03
N PRO A 31 53.00 35.86 -34.81
CA PRO A 31 51.61 35.52 -34.50
C PRO A 31 50.60 36.49 -35.10
N ALA A 32 49.74 35.98 -35.94
CA ALA A 32 48.42 36.55 -36.20
C ALA A 32 47.53 36.37 -34.96
N PRO A 33 46.54 37.23 -34.69
CA PRO A 33 45.64 37.08 -33.60
C PRO A 33 44.97 35.69 -33.71
N ALA A 34 44.98 34.94 -32.60
CA ALA A 34 44.47 33.61 -32.54
C ALA A 34 43.01 33.58 -33.10
N PRO A 35 42.72 32.71 -34.07
CA PRO A 35 41.34 32.46 -34.45
C PRO A 35 40.55 31.95 -33.24
N ALA A 36 39.34 32.42 -33.11
CA ALA A 36 38.42 31.87 -32.10
C ALA A 36 38.43 30.36 -32.16
N PRO A 37 38.43 29.65 -31.01
CA PRO A 37 38.45 28.18 -31.01
C PRO A 37 37.29 27.68 -31.85
N ALA A 38 37.60 26.83 -32.81
CA ALA A 38 36.59 26.14 -33.61
C ALA A 38 35.59 25.44 -32.63
N PRO A 39 34.27 25.52 -32.87
CA PRO A 39 33.33 24.83 -32.05
C PRO A 39 33.76 23.34 -32.01
N ALA A 40 33.80 22.81 -30.78
CA ALA A 40 34.12 21.40 -30.59
C ALA A 40 33.21 20.55 -31.47
N PRO A 41 33.72 19.51 -32.15
CA PRO A 41 32.88 18.65 -32.95
C PRO A 41 31.76 18.10 -32.08
N VAL A 42 30.54 18.38 -32.44
CA VAL A 42 29.36 17.79 -31.79
C VAL A 42 29.44 16.30 -32.01
N ALA A 43 29.65 15.54 -30.97
CA ALA A 43 29.73 14.10 -31.06
C ALA A 43 28.33 13.61 -31.55
N ALA A 44 28.30 13.03 -32.73
CA ALA A 44 27.09 12.42 -33.25
C ALA A 44 26.78 11.18 -32.41
N TRP A 45 25.59 11.12 -31.83
CA TRP A 45 25.07 9.91 -31.17
C TRP A 45 24.90 8.81 -32.23
N THR A 46 25.47 7.64 -31.95
CA THR A 46 25.16 6.43 -32.72
C THR A 46 24.36 5.49 -31.85
N LEU A 47 23.32 4.89 -32.43
CA LEU A 47 22.40 4.01 -31.74
C LEU A 47 22.45 2.62 -32.39
N THR A 48 22.51 1.58 -31.56
CA THR A 48 22.08 0.25 -31.99
C THR A 48 20.55 0.21 -31.92
N PRO A 49 19.84 0.19 -33.07
CA PRO A 49 18.38 0.24 -33.05
C PRO A 49 17.81 -0.99 -32.34
N LEU A 50 16.76 -0.77 -31.54
CA LEU A 50 15.89 -1.83 -31.05
C LEU A 50 14.65 -1.85 -31.93
N PRO A 51 14.49 -2.83 -32.84
CA PRO A 51 13.33 -2.89 -33.72
C PRO A 51 12.06 -3.24 -32.93
N LEU A 52 10.91 -2.81 -33.41
CA LEU A 52 9.62 -3.20 -32.84
C LEU A 52 9.49 -4.74 -32.87
N GLY A 53 9.10 -5.32 -31.74
CA GLY A 53 8.99 -6.77 -31.57
C GLY A 53 10.29 -7.46 -31.14
N ALA A 54 11.35 -6.70 -30.83
CA ALA A 54 12.54 -7.29 -30.18
C ALA A 54 12.14 -7.93 -28.85
N ALA A 55 12.76 -9.07 -28.54
CA ALA A 55 12.55 -9.75 -27.26
C ALA A 55 13.03 -8.87 -26.10
N LEU A 56 12.14 -8.58 -25.17
CA LEU A 56 12.45 -7.88 -23.95
C LEU A 56 12.66 -8.89 -22.83
N PRO A 57 13.44 -8.54 -21.78
CA PRO A 57 13.55 -9.36 -20.59
C PRO A 57 12.17 -9.63 -19.99
N ALA A 58 11.93 -10.88 -19.56
CA ALA A 58 10.69 -11.22 -18.88
C ALA A 58 10.53 -10.35 -17.61
N ALA A 59 9.29 -9.89 -17.37
CA ALA A 59 8.99 -9.16 -16.15
C ALA A 59 9.24 -10.05 -14.93
N SER A 60 10.01 -9.56 -13.96
CA SER A 60 10.22 -10.27 -12.70
C SER A 60 8.92 -10.31 -11.90
N ASP A 61 8.53 -11.50 -11.44
CA ASP A 61 7.41 -11.69 -10.52
C ASP A 61 7.83 -11.62 -9.04
N THR A 62 9.13 -11.55 -8.77
CA THR A 62 9.73 -11.48 -7.43
C THR A 62 10.26 -10.10 -7.05
N THR A 63 10.15 -9.09 -7.92
CA THR A 63 10.58 -7.73 -7.59
C THR A 63 9.73 -7.15 -6.46
N PRO A 64 10.34 -6.78 -5.32
CA PRO A 64 9.63 -6.23 -4.18
C PRO A 64 9.25 -4.77 -4.45
N ASN A 65 7.97 -4.52 -4.65
CA ASN A 65 7.40 -3.19 -4.84
C ASN A 65 6.34 -2.90 -3.77
N PRO A 66 6.15 -1.64 -3.35
CA PRO A 66 5.08 -1.26 -2.44
C PRO A 66 3.69 -1.57 -3.01
N GLY A 67 2.77 -2.00 -2.15
CA GLY A 67 1.37 -2.22 -2.52
C GLY A 67 1.11 -3.49 -3.34
N ARG A 68 1.98 -4.51 -3.26
CA ARG A 68 1.80 -5.81 -3.90
C ARG A 68 2.32 -6.96 -3.05
N GLY A 69 1.82 -8.15 -3.31
CA GLY A 69 2.30 -9.39 -2.69
C GLY A 69 1.83 -9.53 -1.25
N TYR A 70 2.66 -10.13 -0.42
CA TYR A 70 2.40 -10.21 1.00
C TYR A 70 2.88 -8.95 1.71
N HIS A 71 2.09 -8.43 2.68
CA HIS A 71 2.59 -7.53 3.71
C HIS A 71 2.88 -8.31 4.99
N ARG A 72 3.91 -7.85 5.71
CA ARG A 72 4.32 -8.49 6.96
C ARG A 72 3.36 -8.09 8.09
N TRP A 73 2.89 -9.07 8.83
CA TRP A 73 2.28 -8.86 10.13
C TRP A 73 3.37 -8.66 11.18
N ARG A 74 3.34 -7.53 11.86
CA ARG A 74 4.35 -7.00 12.78
C ARG A 74 5.56 -6.37 12.09
N ALA A 75 5.94 -5.22 12.59
CA ALA A 75 7.08 -4.46 12.09
C ALA A 75 8.44 -5.06 12.49
N GLN A 76 8.48 -5.87 13.56
CA GLN A 76 9.69 -6.54 13.99
C GLN A 76 9.97 -7.77 13.10
N PRO A 77 11.22 -8.00 12.72
CA PRO A 77 11.58 -9.18 11.94
C PRO A 77 11.14 -10.47 12.66
N PRO A 78 10.60 -11.47 11.95
CA PRO A 78 10.34 -12.77 12.52
C PRO A 78 11.65 -13.49 12.89
N ALA A 79 11.60 -14.36 13.89
CA ALA A 79 12.75 -15.17 14.27
C ALA A 79 13.19 -16.15 13.18
N VAL A 80 12.28 -16.52 12.28
CA VAL A 80 12.52 -17.40 11.14
C VAL A 80 12.21 -16.61 9.86
N PRO A 81 13.05 -16.68 8.82
CA PRO A 81 12.78 -16.02 7.54
C PRO A 81 11.42 -16.41 6.97
N GLU A 82 10.67 -15.44 6.51
CA GLU A 82 9.39 -15.66 5.85
C GLU A 82 9.61 -16.18 4.43
N PRO A 83 8.92 -17.25 4.02
CA PRO A 83 9.14 -17.88 2.72
C PRO A 83 8.44 -17.15 1.57
N HIS A 84 8.19 -15.86 1.70
CA HIS A 84 7.41 -15.09 0.74
C HIS A 84 8.28 -14.38 -0.30
N ALA A 85 7.89 -14.52 -1.55
CA ALA A 85 8.42 -13.76 -2.67
C ALA A 85 7.25 -13.18 -3.50
N PRO A 86 7.24 -11.87 -3.81
CA PRO A 86 8.28 -10.88 -3.50
C PRO A 86 8.39 -10.57 -2.00
N ALA A 87 9.56 -10.09 -1.58
CA ALA A 87 9.77 -9.68 -0.18
C ALA A 87 8.80 -8.57 0.21
N PRO A 88 8.17 -8.64 1.40
CA PRO A 88 7.20 -7.64 1.86
C PRO A 88 7.79 -6.22 1.90
N ARG A 89 7.05 -5.25 1.39
CA ARG A 89 7.41 -3.82 1.41
C ARG A 89 6.56 -3.02 2.39
N GLU A 90 5.61 -3.65 3.04
CA GLU A 90 4.80 -3.10 4.11
C GLU A 90 4.90 -3.97 5.36
N ALA A 91 4.90 -3.32 6.54
CA ALA A 91 4.79 -3.94 7.84
C ALA A 91 3.54 -3.38 8.54
N PHE A 92 2.64 -4.27 8.93
CA PHE A 92 1.39 -3.93 9.58
C PHE A 92 1.44 -4.29 11.06
N GLN A 93 0.91 -3.41 11.94
CA GLN A 93 0.81 -3.65 13.36
C GLN A 93 -0.57 -3.28 13.90
N ARG A 94 -1.11 -4.09 14.80
CA ARG A 94 -2.35 -3.81 15.53
C ARG A 94 -2.02 -3.46 16.98
N TYR A 95 -2.62 -2.38 17.46
CA TYR A 95 -2.48 -1.92 18.84
C TYR A 95 -3.84 -1.94 19.53
N THR A 96 -3.86 -2.30 20.81
CA THR A 96 -5.02 -2.00 21.64
C THR A 96 -5.01 -0.52 22.01
N TRP A 97 -6.18 0.08 22.25
CA TRP A 97 -6.24 1.45 22.77
C TRP A 97 -5.43 1.59 24.07
N ALA A 98 -5.54 0.60 24.98
CA ALA A 98 -4.80 0.56 26.24
C ALA A 98 -3.27 0.53 26.06
N GLN A 99 -2.73 0.07 24.95
CA GLN A 99 -1.29 0.16 24.66
C GLN A 99 -0.83 1.56 24.28
N LEU A 100 -1.73 2.41 23.79
CA LEU A 100 -1.43 3.75 23.29
C LEU A 100 -1.82 4.85 24.26
N GLU A 101 -2.73 4.58 25.21
CA GLU A 101 -3.15 5.50 26.25
C GLU A 101 -3.21 4.79 27.61
N GLY A 102 -2.59 5.39 28.60
CA GLY A 102 -2.43 4.80 29.94
C GLY A 102 -3.66 4.92 30.83
N ALA A 103 -3.42 4.84 32.16
CA ALA A 103 -4.48 4.74 33.15
C ALA A 103 -5.30 6.03 33.34
N THR A 104 -4.78 7.17 32.94
CA THR A 104 -5.45 8.49 33.07
C THR A 104 -5.70 9.09 31.68
N PRO A 105 -6.82 9.80 31.47
CA PRO A 105 -7.11 10.45 30.21
C PRO A 105 -5.97 11.35 29.75
N GLY A 106 -5.49 11.16 28.51
CA GLY A 106 -4.40 11.94 27.93
C GLY A 106 -2.99 11.48 28.29
N SER A 107 -2.82 10.41 29.05
CA SER A 107 -1.50 9.82 29.34
C SER A 107 -1.09 8.86 28.23
N TYR A 108 -0.58 9.39 27.11
CA TYR A 108 -0.26 8.59 25.93
C TYR A 108 1.09 7.88 26.04
N THR A 109 1.15 6.62 25.56
CA THR A 109 2.31 5.72 25.57
C THR A 109 2.66 5.28 24.15
N LEU A 110 3.13 6.22 23.32
CA LEU A 110 3.31 6.01 21.88
C LEU A 110 4.70 5.48 21.50
N ALA A 111 5.60 5.27 22.44
CA ALA A 111 6.98 4.85 22.18
C ALA A 111 7.04 3.51 21.39
N GLY A 112 6.17 2.55 21.71
CA GLY A 112 6.10 1.25 21.02
C GLY A 112 5.71 1.40 19.56
N LEU A 113 4.67 2.20 19.26
CA LEU A 113 4.23 2.50 17.91
C LEU A 113 5.35 3.16 17.08
N LEU A 114 6.04 4.14 17.66
CA LEU A 114 7.15 4.82 16.99
C LEU A 114 8.35 3.89 16.76
N ALA A 115 8.64 3.00 17.72
CA ALA A 115 9.69 1.99 17.57
C ALA A 115 9.39 1.01 16.44
N ASP A 116 8.15 0.52 16.33
CA ASP A 116 7.71 -0.38 15.27
C ASP A 116 7.79 0.29 13.89
N ARG A 117 7.33 1.55 13.79
CA ARG A 117 7.50 2.35 12.57
C ARG A 117 8.97 2.48 12.15
N ASN A 118 9.85 2.78 13.12
CA ASN A 118 11.28 2.89 12.85
C ASN A 118 11.91 1.55 12.44
N ALA A 119 11.46 0.44 13.04
CA ALA A 119 11.89 -0.90 12.65
C ALA A 119 11.48 -1.26 11.22
N ALA A 120 10.24 -0.93 10.82
CA ALA A 120 9.78 -1.08 9.44
C ALA A 120 10.64 -0.26 8.47
N ARG A 121 10.88 1.01 8.79
CA ARG A 121 11.73 1.91 7.99
C ARG A 121 13.14 1.39 7.83
N ALA A 122 13.74 0.85 8.90
CA ALA A 122 15.09 0.28 8.86
C ALA A 122 15.20 -0.92 7.92
N GLN A 123 14.10 -1.63 7.68
CA GLN A 123 14.00 -2.74 6.73
C GLN A 123 13.56 -2.30 5.33
N GLY A 124 13.46 -1.00 5.07
CA GLY A 124 12.97 -0.44 3.81
C GLY A 124 11.50 -0.71 3.55
N GLN A 125 10.72 -0.95 4.61
CA GLN A 125 9.28 -1.16 4.55
C GLN A 125 8.54 0.12 4.94
N ARG A 126 7.32 0.29 4.42
CA ARG A 126 6.36 1.29 4.89
C ARG A 126 5.54 0.71 6.03
N PHE A 127 5.14 1.56 6.94
CA PHE A 127 4.41 1.16 8.13
C PHE A 127 2.90 1.32 7.93
N ALA A 128 2.13 0.35 8.42
CA ALA A 128 0.68 0.40 8.48
C ALA A 128 0.19 -0.04 9.86
N PHE A 129 -0.95 0.45 10.30
CA PHE A 129 -1.46 0.07 11.62
C PHE A 129 -2.97 0.20 11.74
N ARG A 130 -3.48 -0.43 12.81
CA ARG A 130 -4.87 -0.37 13.28
C ARG A 130 -4.91 -0.22 14.79
N ILE A 131 -5.93 0.48 15.31
CA ILE A 131 -6.21 0.57 16.74
C ILE A 131 -7.49 -0.21 17.03
N GLN A 132 -7.41 -1.17 17.94
CA GLN A 132 -8.56 -1.97 18.37
C GLN A 132 -9.08 -1.53 19.74
N PRO A 133 -10.40 -1.42 19.94
CA PRO A 133 -11.00 -1.04 21.19
C PRO A 133 -11.45 -2.23 22.03
N MET A 134 -11.57 -3.42 21.43
CA MET A 134 -11.99 -4.65 22.09
C MET A 134 -11.42 -5.89 21.39
N ARG A 135 -11.38 -6.98 22.14
CA ARG A 135 -10.99 -8.31 21.66
C ARG A 135 -12.13 -9.02 20.94
N GLY A 136 -11.80 -10.22 20.49
CA GLY A 136 -12.79 -11.14 19.96
C GLY A 136 -13.82 -11.54 21.01
N TYR A 137 -14.97 -11.96 20.52
CA TYR A 137 -16.11 -12.36 21.32
C TYR A 137 -15.76 -13.51 22.30
N GLY A 138 -16.21 -13.38 23.54
CA GLY A 138 -15.98 -14.39 24.60
C GLY A 138 -14.60 -14.34 25.26
N ASN A 139 -13.68 -13.45 24.87
CA ASN A 139 -12.30 -13.47 25.37
C ASN A 139 -12.09 -12.80 26.73
N GLY A 140 -13.06 -12.04 27.26
CA GLY A 140 -13.02 -11.42 28.60
C GLY A 140 -11.96 -10.36 28.84
N GLY A 141 -11.09 -10.05 27.85
CA GLY A 141 -10.02 -9.08 27.98
C GLY A 141 -10.47 -7.65 27.73
N ILE A 142 -9.73 -6.70 28.32
CA ILE A 142 -9.98 -5.26 28.20
C ILE A 142 -8.89 -4.63 27.33
N ASP A 143 -9.28 -3.95 26.24
CA ASP A 143 -8.38 -3.29 25.31
C ASP A 143 -8.50 -1.75 25.31
N VAL A 144 -9.41 -1.20 26.11
CA VAL A 144 -9.49 0.24 26.37
C VAL A 144 -8.62 0.64 27.56
N PRO A 145 -8.23 1.93 27.69
CA PRO A 145 -7.52 2.43 28.88
C PRO A 145 -8.26 2.14 30.20
N ALA A 146 -7.50 2.02 31.28
CA ALA A 146 -8.07 1.68 32.59
C ALA A 146 -9.17 2.64 33.06
N TYR A 147 -9.09 3.90 32.68
CA TYR A 147 -10.14 4.89 33.02
C TYR A 147 -11.47 4.68 32.29
N LEU A 148 -11.50 3.88 31.24
CA LEU A 148 -12.72 3.45 30.52
C LEU A 148 -13.08 1.98 30.84
N SER A 149 -12.36 1.32 31.73
CA SER A 149 -12.69 -0.05 32.14
C SER A 149 -13.90 -0.07 33.07
N ALA A 150 -14.52 -1.25 33.21
CA ALA A 150 -15.67 -1.43 34.10
C ALA A 150 -15.40 -1.12 35.59
N ALA A 151 -14.12 -1.09 36.00
CA ALA A 151 -13.70 -0.75 37.38
C ALA A 151 -13.28 0.71 37.55
N SER A 152 -13.49 1.56 36.54
CA SER A 152 -13.09 2.97 36.60
C SER A 152 -13.89 3.78 37.62
N THR A 153 -13.20 4.71 38.27
CA THR A 153 -13.80 5.68 39.18
C THR A 153 -14.06 7.05 38.55
N GLN A 154 -13.89 7.15 37.21
CA GLN A 154 -14.16 8.41 36.51
C GLN A 154 -15.64 8.82 36.65
N PRO A 155 -15.91 10.13 36.80
CA PRO A 155 -17.31 10.61 36.93
C PRO A 155 -18.22 10.15 35.81
N GLU A 156 -17.73 10.11 34.54
CA GLU A 156 -18.47 9.69 33.36
C GLU A 156 -18.84 8.20 33.40
N CYS A 157 -18.17 7.39 34.22
CA CYS A 157 -18.48 5.98 34.41
C CYS A 157 -19.48 5.73 35.56
N ASN A 158 -19.74 6.72 36.39
CA ASN A 158 -20.64 6.63 37.55
C ASN A 158 -21.98 7.33 37.32
N THR A 159 -22.47 7.33 36.11
CA THR A 159 -23.75 7.91 35.67
C THR A 159 -24.78 6.80 35.38
N PRO A 160 -26.08 7.10 35.29
CA PRO A 160 -27.10 6.15 34.82
C PRO A 160 -26.79 5.58 33.40
N HIS A 161 -26.02 6.32 32.58
CA HIS A 161 -25.56 5.90 31.27
C HIS A 161 -24.03 5.99 31.22
N PRO A 162 -23.31 4.96 31.72
CA PRO A 162 -21.90 5.06 31.96
C PRO A 162 -21.09 5.05 30.65
N ALA A 163 -19.99 5.82 30.63
CA ALA A 163 -19.00 5.81 29.54
C ALA A 163 -18.13 4.54 29.52
N CYS A 164 -18.02 3.87 30.67
CA CYS A 164 -17.16 2.70 30.81
C CYS A 164 -17.62 1.49 30.03
N MET A 165 -16.63 0.62 29.66
CA MET A 165 -16.93 -0.68 29.08
C MET A 165 -17.90 -1.47 29.94
N TRP A 166 -18.75 -2.17 29.27
CA TRP A 166 -19.67 -3.10 29.90
C TRP A 166 -19.26 -4.54 29.63
N LEU A 167 -19.33 -5.39 30.66
CA LEU A 167 -19.13 -6.83 30.53
C LEU A 167 -20.44 -7.49 30.18
N THR A 168 -20.49 -8.14 29.01
CA THR A 168 -21.67 -8.88 28.55
C THR A 168 -21.84 -10.19 29.31
N GLU A 169 -23.04 -10.79 29.25
CA GLU A 169 -23.33 -12.12 29.79
C GLU A 169 -22.47 -13.21 29.17
N THR A 170 -21.94 -12.97 27.98
CA THR A 170 -21.06 -13.89 27.23
C THR A 170 -19.57 -13.64 27.47
N ASN A 171 -19.23 -12.98 28.58
CA ASN A 171 -17.84 -12.69 28.98
C ASN A 171 -17.06 -11.87 27.93
N THR A 172 -17.70 -10.83 27.39
CA THR A 172 -17.08 -9.91 26.43
C THR A 172 -17.17 -8.48 26.95
N TYR A 173 -16.05 -7.78 27.07
CA TYR A 173 -16.04 -6.36 27.38
C TYR A 173 -16.29 -5.55 26.13
N VAL A 174 -17.32 -4.70 26.15
CA VAL A 174 -17.77 -3.89 25.00
C VAL A 174 -17.74 -2.42 25.36
N PRO A 175 -17.09 -1.55 24.58
CA PRO A 175 -17.14 -0.10 24.77
C PRO A 175 -18.54 0.46 24.55
N ASN A 176 -18.89 1.51 25.28
CA ASN A 176 -20.10 2.29 24.99
C ASN A 176 -19.83 3.33 23.89
N TRP A 177 -19.75 2.87 22.63
CA TRP A 177 -19.42 3.74 21.51
C TRP A 177 -20.34 4.95 21.30
N ASN A 178 -21.62 4.86 21.74
CA ASN A 178 -22.56 5.98 21.59
C ASN A 178 -22.33 7.09 22.63
N HIS A 179 -21.48 6.87 23.64
CA HIS A 179 -21.27 7.85 24.69
C HIS A 179 -20.34 8.99 24.20
N PRO A 180 -20.76 10.28 24.33
CA PRO A 180 -19.99 11.42 23.82
C PRO A 180 -18.57 11.49 24.38
N TYR A 181 -18.37 11.14 25.64
CA TYR A 181 -17.05 11.11 26.27
C TYR A 181 -16.12 10.08 25.59
N VAL A 182 -16.62 8.88 25.29
CA VAL A 182 -15.85 7.85 24.60
C VAL A 182 -15.43 8.33 23.21
N LEU A 183 -16.35 8.93 22.45
CA LEU A 183 -16.05 9.51 21.14
C LEU A 183 -15.00 10.64 21.23
N ALA A 184 -15.13 11.54 22.22
CA ALA A 184 -14.13 12.59 22.43
C ALA A 184 -12.74 12.02 22.76
N ARG A 185 -12.66 10.93 23.54
CA ARG A 185 -11.39 10.26 23.84
C ARG A 185 -10.80 9.54 22.63
N MET A 186 -11.62 8.92 21.79
CA MET A 186 -11.17 8.33 20.51
C MET A 186 -10.58 9.38 19.59
N GLN A 187 -11.24 10.51 19.45
CA GLN A 187 -10.75 11.62 18.63
C GLN A 187 -9.40 12.13 19.16
N ALA A 188 -9.29 12.40 20.46
CA ALA A 188 -8.05 12.86 21.07
C ALA A 188 -6.88 11.86 20.94
N LEU A 189 -7.17 10.56 20.99
CA LEU A 189 -6.18 9.51 20.72
C LEU A 189 -5.68 9.59 19.28
N LEU A 190 -6.57 9.63 18.30
CA LEU A 190 -6.21 9.67 16.87
C LEU A 190 -5.40 10.92 16.53
N GLU A 191 -5.82 12.09 17.02
CA GLU A 191 -5.09 13.36 16.85
C GLU A 191 -3.68 13.26 17.44
N ARG A 192 -3.55 12.68 18.64
CA ARG A 192 -2.26 12.52 19.29
C ARG A 192 -1.34 11.53 18.60
N VAL A 193 -1.90 10.41 18.07
CA VAL A 193 -1.15 9.45 17.26
C VAL A 193 -0.67 10.10 15.96
N ALA A 194 -1.54 10.81 15.25
CA ALA A 194 -1.18 11.53 14.04
C ALA A 194 -0.06 12.57 14.30
N GLN A 195 -0.19 13.35 15.36
CA GLN A 195 0.83 14.33 15.77
C GLN A 195 2.18 13.65 16.07
N ALA A 196 2.17 12.51 16.76
CA ALA A 196 3.40 11.81 17.12
C ALA A 196 4.08 11.16 15.90
N LEU A 197 3.31 10.70 14.94
CA LEU A 197 3.82 10.18 13.67
C LEU A 197 4.42 11.29 12.80
N GLY A 198 3.87 12.51 12.80
CA GLY A 198 4.38 13.63 12.03
C GLY A 198 4.36 13.37 10.52
N ASP A 199 5.53 13.37 9.87
CA ASP A 199 5.63 13.10 8.42
C ASP A 199 5.07 11.73 8.06
N PRO A 200 4.00 11.66 7.23
CA PRO A 200 3.35 10.41 6.87
C PRO A 200 3.99 9.68 5.67
N SER A 201 5.08 10.16 5.11
CA SER A 201 5.65 9.69 3.83
C SER A 201 6.04 8.20 3.82
N ASP A 202 6.29 7.61 4.99
CA ASP A 202 6.59 6.19 5.18
C ASP A 202 5.41 5.38 5.73
N LEU A 203 4.23 5.98 5.85
CA LEU A 203 3.01 5.24 6.14
C LEU A 203 2.46 4.62 4.84
N ALA A 204 2.13 3.33 4.91
CA ALA A 204 1.47 2.64 3.81
C ALA A 204 -0.03 2.90 3.82
N TRP A 205 -0.65 2.65 4.98
CA TRP A 205 -2.06 2.94 5.25
C TRP A 205 -2.35 2.94 6.76
N VAL A 206 -3.52 3.46 7.09
CA VAL A 206 -4.15 3.33 8.41
C VAL A 206 -5.47 2.60 8.22
N ASP A 207 -5.67 1.47 8.91
CA ASP A 207 -7.00 0.86 8.96
C ASP A 207 -7.92 1.73 9.82
N VAL A 208 -9.11 2.02 9.33
CA VAL A 208 -10.16 2.70 10.11
C VAL A 208 -10.64 1.73 11.17
N GLY A 209 -10.07 1.85 12.37
CA GLY A 209 -10.27 0.95 13.51
C GLY A 209 -11.25 1.50 14.53
N LEU A 210 -10.97 1.26 15.84
CA LEU A 210 -11.71 1.77 17.00
C LEU A 210 -13.19 1.38 17.08
N TYR A 211 -13.68 0.49 16.24
CA TYR A 211 -15.02 -0.05 16.30
C TYR A 211 -15.03 -1.57 16.05
N GLY A 212 -15.79 -2.30 16.88
CA GLY A 212 -15.97 -3.74 16.77
C GLY A 212 -14.80 -4.57 17.28
N GLN A 213 -14.97 -5.87 17.18
CA GLN A 213 -13.96 -6.86 17.54
C GLN A 213 -12.68 -6.62 16.74
N TYR A 214 -11.53 -6.59 17.40
CA TYR A 214 -10.22 -6.33 16.80
C TYR A 214 -10.14 -5.03 15.98
N GLY A 215 -11.13 -4.12 16.12
CA GLY A 215 -11.25 -2.94 15.27
C GLY A 215 -11.70 -3.25 13.85
N GLU A 216 -12.38 -4.36 13.61
CA GLU A 216 -12.77 -4.91 12.29
C GLU A 216 -14.21 -4.62 11.91
N TRP A 217 -14.88 -3.74 12.63
CA TRP A 217 -16.27 -3.32 12.37
C TRP A 217 -17.31 -4.43 12.48
N VAL A 218 -16.96 -5.55 13.11
CA VAL A 218 -17.81 -6.71 13.38
C VAL A 218 -18.16 -6.77 14.85
N LEU A 219 -19.42 -7.05 15.13
CA LEU A 219 -19.95 -7.29 16.48
C LEU A 219 -20.69 -8.65 16.55
N SER A 220 -20.15 -9.68 15.89
CA SER A 220 -20.78 -11.00 15.88
C SER A 220 -20.93 -11.54 17.30
N GLY A 221 -22.15 -11.93 17.67
CA GLY A 221 -22.49 -12.41 19.00
C GLY A 221 -22.75 -11.32 20.04
N THR A 222 -21.98 -10.24 20.08
CA THR A 222 -22.12 -9.18 21.10
C THR A 222 -23.42 -8.36 20.97
N HIS A 223 -24.01 -8.26 19.78
CA HIS A 223 -25.27 -7.54 19.58
C HIS A 223 -26.45 -8.19 20.31
N VAL A 224 -26.37 -9.49 20.58
CA VAL A 224 -27.39 -10.20 21.34
C VAL A 224 -27.42 -9.72 22.78
N ASP A 225 -26.25 -9.41 23.35
CA ASP A 225 -26.10 -8.94 24.74
C ASP A 225 -26.74 -7.55 24.94
N TYR A 226 -26.74 -6.70 23.90
CA TYR A 226 -27.43 -5.39 23.96
C TYR A 226 -28.97 -5.51 24.05
N ALA A 227 -29.53 -6.66 23.69
CA ALA A 227 -30.95 -6.94 23.85
C ALA A 227 -31.34 -7.30 25.28
N GLY A 228 -30.39 -7.61 26.16
CA GLY A 228 -30.61 -7.96 27.55
C GLY A 228 -31.22 -6.81 28.40
N ALA A 229 -31.96 -7.13 29.44
CA ALA A 229 -32.59 -6.13 30.32
C ALA A 229 -31.59 -5.22 31.00
N ALA A 230 -30.43 -5.79 31.44
CA ALA A 230 -29.36 -5.03 32.09
C ALA A 230 -28.73 -4.01 31.13
N ALA A 231 -28.44 -4.40 29.89
CA ALA A 231 -27.89 -3.51 28.87
C ALA A 231 -28.86 -2.35 28.57
N ARG A 232 -30.15 -2.64 28.38
CA ARG A 232 -31.18 -1.61 28.14
C ARG A 232 -31.33 -0.66 29.32
N ALA A 233 -31.24 -1.17 30.55
CA ALA A 233 -31.32 -0.33 31.76
C ALA A 233 -30.15 0.66 31.84
N LEU A 234 -28.97 0.29 31.30
CA LEU A 234 -27.79 1.17 31.22
C LEU A 234 -27.77 2.03 29.95
N GLY A 235 -28.77 1.95 29.08
CA GLY A 235 -28.76 2.66 27.79
C GLY A 235 -27.74 2.15 26.80
N MET A 236 -27.23 0.94 26.98
CA MET A 236 -26.26 0.33 26.09
C MET A 236 -26.91 -0.12 24.79
N ALA A 237 -26.28 0.20 23.68
CA ALA A 237 -26.71 -0.20 22.34
C ALA A 237 -25.51 -0.31 21.42
N PRO A 238 -25.60 -1.10 20.35
CA PRO A 238 -24.62 -1.04 19.27
C PRO A 238 -24.47 0.39 18.77
N ALA A 239 -23.30 0.72 18.22
CA ALA A 239 -23.10 2.05 17.66
C ALA A 239 -24.18 2.37 16.60
N SER A 240 -24.77 3.54 16.72
CA SER A 240 -25.70 4.07 15.71
C SER A 240 -24.95 4.36 14.39
N ASP A 241 -25.66 4.53 13.30
CA ASP A 241 -25.06 4.95 12.03
C ASP A 241 -24.32 6.28 12.19
N ALA A 242 -24.89 7.23 12.92
CA ALA A 242 -24.24 8.50 13.22
C ALA A 242 -22.93 8.32 14.01
N THR A 243 -22.91 7.43 14.99
CA THR A 243 -21.72 7.09 15.77
C THR A 243 -20.65 6.42 14.89
N ARG A 244 -21.04 5.46 14.07
CA ARG A 244 -20.13 4.78 13.14
C ARG A 244 -19.51 5.77 12.13
N ARG A 245 -20.33 6.65 11.55
CA ARG A 245 -19.84 7.73 10.68
C ARG A 245 -18.87 8.66 11.43
N ALA A 246 -19.16 9.01 12.68
CA ALA A 246 -18.28 9.85 13.49
C ALA A 246 -16.92 9.18 13.73
N ILE A 247 -16.89 7.88 14.06
CA ILE A 247 -15.64 7.12 14.24
C ILE A 247 -14.82 7.08 12.93
N ALA A 248 -15.45 6.81 11.79
CA ALA A 248 -14.77 6.85 10.49
C ALA A 248 -14.23 8.25 10.19
N ARG A 249 -15.05 9.28 10.41
CA ARG A 249 -14.67 10.69 10.21
C ARG A 249 -13.45 11.10 11.03
N MET A 250 -13.36 10.72 12.29
CA MET A 250 -12.20 11.02 13.15
C MET A 250 -10.89 10.48 12.56
N HIS A 251 -10.90 9.29 11.94
CA HIS A 251 -9.74 8.74 11.26
C HIS A 251 -9.39 9.58 10.01
N PHE A 252 -10.39 9.97 9.22
CA PHE A 252 -10.18 10.77 8.02
C PHE A 252 -9.61 12.15 8.34
N GLU A 253 -10.09 12.78 9.41
CA GLU A 253 -9.58 14.07 9.91
C GLU A 253 -8.16 13.95 10.48
N ALA A 254 -7.84 12.86 11.19
CA ALA A 254 -6.52 12.66 11.77
C ALA A 254 -5.43 12.33 10.73
N PHE A 255 -5.79 11.65 9.64
CA PHE A 255 -4.86 11.17 8.61
C PHE A 255 -5.28 11.56 7.20
N PRO A 256 -5.49 12.85 6.88
CA PRO A 256 -6.11 13.29 5.64
C PRO A 256 -5.30 12.97 4.38
N THR A 257 -3.98 12.84 4.49
CA THR A 257 -3.06 12.56 3.37
C THR A 257 -2.55 11.12 3.33
N VAL A 258 -2.90 10.31 4.34
CA VAL A 258 -2.54 8.89 4.39
C VAL A 258 -3.64 8.06 3.78
N ARG A 259 -3.28 7.01 3.05
CA ARG A 259 -4.26 6.01 2.60
C ARG A 259 -4.96 5.38 3.78
N GLN A 260 -6.28 5.30 3.74
CA GLN A 260 -7.07 4.66 4.77
C GLN A 260 -7.86 3.49 4.21
N LEU A 261 -8.02 2.44 5.01
CA LEU A 261 -8.74 1.24 4.62
C LEU A 261 -9.94 1.02 5.53
N MET A 262 -11.09 0.79 4.92
CA MET A 262 -12.34 0.51 5.62
C MET A 262 -12.65 -0.98 5.55
N PHE A 263 -12.93 -1.59 6.70
CA PHE A 263 -13.48 -2.94 6.74
C PHE A 263 -14.85 -3.00 6.09
N ILE A 264 -15.13 -4.11 5.42
CA ILE A 264 -16.35 -4.31 4.62
C ILE A 264 -17.31 -5.37 5.20
N PRO A 265 -17.59 -5.44 6.51
CA PRO A 265 -18.67 -6.28 6.98
C PRO A 265 -20.01 -5.68 6.49
N HIS A 266 -20.87 -6.53 5.97
CA HIS A 266 -22.15 -6.15 5.36
C HIS A 266 -23.06 -5.30 6.27
N ALA A 267 -22.91 -5.43 7.59
CA ALA A 267 -23.71 -4.70 8.57
C ALA A 267 -23.46 -3.16 8.58
N ASN A 268 -22.43 -2.66 7.92
CA ASN A 268 -22.01 -1.24 7.97
C ASN A 268 -22.22 -0.48 6.65
N LEU A 269 -23.21 -0.84 5.85
CA LEU A 269 -23.44 -0.27 4.51
C LEU A 269 -23.55 1.26 4.51
N ASP A 270 -24.21 1.84 5.52
CA ASP A 270 -24.34 3.30 5.67
C ASP A 270 -22.97 3.97 5.83
N THR A 271 -22.11 3.43 6.69
CA THR A 271 -20.76 3.96 6.91
C THR A 271 -19.86 3.74 5.69
N LEU A 272 -20.00 2.62 4.97
CA LEU A 272 -19.27 2.37 3.73
C LEU A 272 -19.67 3.37 2.65
N ARG A 273 -20.95 3.68 2.51
CA ARG A 273 -21.42 4.72 1.58
C ARG A 273 -20.82 6.08 1.93
N TYR A 274 -20.85 6.45 3.21
CA TYR A 274 -20.19 7.66 3.68
C TYR A 274 -18.69 7.68 3.34
N ALA A 275 -17.96 6.62 3.70
CA ALA A 275 -16.51 6.55 3.52
C ALA A 275 -16.07 6.59 2.05
N PHE A 276 -16.87 6.00 1.14
CA PHE A 276 -16.46 5.86 -0.25
C PHE A 276 -16.98 6.95 -1.18
N PHE A 277 -18.11 7.58 -0.85
CA PHE A 277 -18.81 8.46 -1.80
C PHE A 277 -19.21 9.84 -1.24
N GLU A 278 -19.33 10.00 0.07
CA GLU A 278 -19.89 11.23 0.65
C GLU A 278 -18.83 12.12 1.28
N GLN A 279 -17.78 11.54 1.90
CA GLN A 279 -16.75 12.31 2.57
C GLN A 279 -15.72 12.90 1.58
N THR A 280 -15.15 14.05 1.95
CA THR A 280 -14.12 14.78 1.20
C THR A 280 -12.90 15.12 2.04
N LEU A 281 -12.73 14.43 3.17
CA LEU A 281 -11.70 14.73 4.17
C LEU A 281 -10.34 14.12 3.81
N THR A 282 -10.32 13.07 2.98
CA THR A 282 -9.09 12.39 2.60
C THR A 282 -8.64 12.78 1.20
N ALA A 283 -7.36 13.10 1.05
CA ALA A 283 -6.75 13.39 -0.26
C ALA A 283 -6.72 12.16 -1.19
N LEU A 284 -6.66 10.96 -0.60
CA LEU A 284 -6.64 9.69 -1.32
C LEU A 284 -7.96 8.94 -1.13
N PRO A 285 -8.48 8.25 -2.15
CA PRO A 285 -9.66 7.42 -2.01
C PRO A 285 -9.48 6.35 -0.93
N VAL A 286 -10.49 6.17 -0.07
CA VAL A 286 -10.48 5.13 0.99
C VAL A 286 -10.54 3.75 0.34
N GLY A 287 -9.63 2.86 0.72
CA GLY A 287 -9.57 1.49 0.22
C GLY A 287 -10.38 0.51 1.06
N LEU A 288 -10.27 -0.75 0.69
CA LEU A 288 -11.00 -1.86 1.30
C LEU A 288 -10.07 -2.72 2.17
N ARG A 289 -10.55 -3.13 3.34
CA ARG A 289 -9.95 -4.16 4.17
C ARG A 289 -10.88 -5.36 4.24
N TRP A 290 -10.32 -6.56 3.99
CA TRP A 290 -11.09 -7.80 3.94
C TRP A 290 -10.38 -8.91 4.70
N ASP A 291 -11.12 -9.57 5.60
CA ASP A 291 -10.64 -10.72 6.35
C ASP A 291 -11.09 -12.04 5.69
N CYS A 292 -10.50 -13.14 6.14
CA CYS A 292 -10.87 -14.50 5.74
C CYS A 292 -10.72 -14.78 4.25
N LEU A 293 -9.65 -14.26 3.63
CA LEU A 293 -9.26 -14.65 2.27
C LEU A 293 -9.16 -16.16 2.17
N GLY A 294 -9.64 -16.73 1.08
CA GLY A 294 -9.66 -18.18 0.84
C GLY A 294 -10.90 -18.90 1.37
N GLN A 295 -11.75 -18.24 2.16
CA GLN A 295 -13.05 -18.77 2.56
C GLN A 295 -14.14 -18.33 1.56
N ALA A 296 -14.74 -19.30 0.87
CA ALA A 296 -15.75 -19.02 -0.16
C ALA A 296 -16.99 -18.32 0.43
N GLY A 297 -17.42 -18.71 1.63
CA GLY A 297 -18.62 -18.17 2.26
C GLY A 297 -18.56 -16.70 2.66
N TYR A 298 -17.38 -16.15 2.89
CA TYR A 298 -17.25 -14.77 3.39
C TYR A 298 -17.76 -13.73 2.39
N MET A 299 -17.44 -13.86 1.10
CA MET A 299 -17.90 -12.93 0.07
C MET A 299 -19.32 -13.18 -0.43
N ASN A 300 -19.91 -14.34 -0.13
CA ASN A 300 -21.25 -14.68 -0.61
C ASN A 300 -22.32 -13.69 -0.16
N GLN A 301 -22.21 -13.12 1.04
CA GLN A 301 -23.12 -12.10 1.54
C GLN A 301 -23.15 -10.83 0.67
N TRP A 302 -22.06 -10.51 -0.01
CA TRP A 302 -21.95 -9.40 -0.96
C TRP A 302 -22.46 -9.79 -2.34
N LEU A 303 -21.96 -10.90 -2.86
CA LEU A 303 -22.24 -11.37 -4.23
C LEU A 303 -23.70 -11.68 -4.47
N HIS A 304 -24.42 -12.13 -3.43
CA HIS A 304 -25.86 -12.41 -3.51
C HIS A 304 -26.76 -11.18 -3.32
N ARG A 305 -26.16 -9.97 -3.16
CA ARG A 305 -26.87 -8.71 -2.98
C ARG A 305 -26.36 -7.66 -3.96
N PRO A 306 -26.85 -7.67 -5.20
CA PRO A 306 -26.27 -6.82 -6.27
C PRO A 306 -26.26 -5.31 -5.94
N VAL A 307 -27.26 -4.82 -5.22
CA VAL A 307 -27.34 -3.39 -4.82
C VAL A 307 -26.23 -3.03 -3.83
N ASP A 308 -25.96 -3.93 -2.89
CA ASP A 308 -24.92 -3.71 -1.87
C ASP A 308 -23.54 -3.93 -2.48
N TRP A 309 -23.41 -4.93 -3.35
CA TRP A 309 -22.18 -5.22 -4.09
C TRP A 309 -21.70 -4.01 -4.91
N ALA A 310 -22.63 -3.26 -5.51
CA ALA A 310 -22.33 -2.05 -6.26
C ALA A 310 -21.59 -0.97 -5.45
N LEU A 311 -21.61 -1.02 -4.11
CA LEU A 311 -20.83 -0.09 -3.26
C LEU A 311 -19.33 -0.38 -3.30
N ILE A 312 -18.93 -1.62 -3.52
CA ILE A 312 -17.52 -2.04 -3.37
C ILE A 312 -16.90 -2.62 -4.64
N GLN A 313 -17.69 -3.12 -5.58
CA GLN A 313 -17.22 -3.90 -6.74
C GLN A 313 -16.15 -3.20 -7.58
N ASP A 314 -16.27 -1.88 -7.77
CA ASP A 314 -15.38 -1.07 -8.61
C ASP A 314 -14.34 -0.28 -7.80
N ARG A 315 -14.35 -0.42 -6.48
CA ARG A 315 -13.47 0.36 -5.60
C ARG A 315 -11.98 0.10 -5.86
N TRP A 316 -11.64 -1.12 -6.25
CA TRP A 316 -10.29 -1.50 -6.61
C TRP A 316 -9.66 -0.66 -7.73
N GLN A 317 -10.47 -0.03 -8.59
CA GLN A 317 -9.95 0.82 -9.67
C GLN A 317 -9.27 2.10 -9.15
N THR A 318 -9.63 2.57 -7.95
CA THR A 318 -9.14 3.83 -7.37
C THR A 318 -8.42 3.68 -6.05
N ALA A 319 -8.62 2.57 -5.34
CA ALA A 319 -8.06 2.35 -4.01
C ALA A 319 -7.77 0.85 -3.76
N PRO A 320 -6.73 0.53 -2.97
CA PRO A 320 -6.31 -0.85 -2.77
C PRO A 320 -7.36 -1.68 -2.01
N TRP A 321 -7.41 -2.94 -2.36
CA TRP A 321 -8.08 -3.97 -1.59
C TRP A 321 -7.04 -4.80 -0.85
N VAL A 322 -7.00 -4.68 0.48
CA VAL A 322 -6.05 -5.36 1.34
C VAL A 322 -6.76 -6.50 2.06
N ALA A 323 -6.24 -7.71 1.93
CA ALA A 323 -6.83 -8.90 2.52
C ALA A 323 -5.93 -9.55 3.58
N GLU A 324 -6.50 -10.40 4.42
CA GLU A 324 -5.77 -11.31 5.30
C GLU A 324 -6.46 -12.66 5.43
N PHE A 325 -5.70 -13.70 5.78
CA PHE A 325 -6.25 -15.00 6.08
C PHE A 325 -6.83 -15.02 7.50
N CYS A 326 -7.96 -15.69 7.67
CA CYS A 326 -8.40 -16.15 8.98
C CYS A 326 -7.51 -17.31 9.49
N PRO A 327 -7.57 -17.68 10.79
CA PRO A 327 -6.79 -18.79 11.31
C PRO A 327 -7.05 -20.07 10.54
N PHE A 328 -5.98 -20.84 10.29
CA PHE A 328 -6.04 -22.18 9.72
C PHE A 328 -6.26 -23.23 10.83
N GLY A 329 -6.86 -24.36 10.50
CA GLY A 329 -7.17 -25.43 11.47
C GLY A 329 -8.53 -25.30 12.16
N ALA A 330 -9.40 -24.42 11.66
CA ALA A 330 -10.76 -24.21 12.20
C ALA A 330 -11.83 -25.14 11.60
N GLY A 331 -11.42 -26.15 10.87
CA GLY A 331 -12.30 -27.15 10.27
C GLY A 331 -12.84 -26.75 8.88
N SER A 332 -14.12 -26.99 8.60
CA SER A 332 -14.71 -26.78 7.26
C SER A 332 -14.70 -25.33 6.76
N ALA A 333 -14.37 -24.39 7.61
CA ALA A 333 -14.24 -22.97 7.28
C ALA A 333 -12.77 -22.57 6.97
N ASP A 334 -11.85 -23.52 6.91
CA ASP A 334 -10.44 -23.24 6.67
C ASP A 334 -10.22 -22.57 5.31
N PRO A 335 -9.33 -21.58 5.24
CA PRO A 335 -8.96 -20.98 3.96
C PRO A 335 -8.33 -21.99 3.01
N SER A 336 -8.73 -21.94 1.75
CA SER A 336 -8.15 -22.75 0.67
C SER A 336 -7.24 -21.89 -0.20
N ALA A 337 -6.03 -22.39 -0.50
CA ALA A 337 -5.11 -21.69 -1.39
C ALA A 337 -5.70 -21.45 -2.79
N ALA A 338 -6.46 -22.42 -3.31
CA ALA A 338 -7.11 -22.30 -4.62
C ALA A 338 -8.21 -21.23 -4.60
N THR A 339 -9.06 -21.22 -3.57
CA THR A 339 -10.09 -20.19 -3.39
C THR A 339 -9.45 -18.82 -3.20
N ALA A 340 -8.38 -18.72 -2.40
CA ALA A 340 -7.66 -17.47 -2.19
C ALA A 340 -7.08 -16.91 -3.50
N ALA A 341 -6.45 -17.75 -4.31
CA ALA A 341 -5.93 -17.34 -5.61
C ALA A 341 -7.04 -16.85 -6.56
N GLN A 342 -8.19 -17.54 -6.57
CA GLN A 342 -9.34 -17.09 -7.36
C GLN A 342 -9.85 -15.73 -6.87
N GLN A 343 -10.00 -15.55 -5.55
CA GLN A 343 -10.45 -14.31 -4.94
C GLN A 343 -9.47 -13.15 -5.17
N VAL A 344 -8.15 -13.40 -5.15
CA VAL A 344 -7.15 -12.39 -5.50
C VAL A 344 -7.37 -11.85 -6.91
N ARG A 345 -7.70 -12.72 -7.85
CA ARG A 345 -8.00 -12.32 -9.24
C ARG A 345 -9.34 -11.62 -9.37
N ASP A 346 -10.40 -12.21 -8.81
CA ASP A 346 -11.78 -11.74 -8.99
C ASP A 346 -12.03 -10.39 -8.31
N PHE A 347 -11.35 -10.13 -7.18
CA PHE A 347 -11.53 -8.92 -6.38
C PHE A 347 -10.34 -7.96 -6.47
N HIS A 348 -9.37 -8.23 -7.36
CA HIS A 348 -8.23 -7.36 -7.59
C HIS A 348 -7.45 -7.02 -6.31
N VAL A 349 -7.17 -8.04 -5.49
CA VAL A 349 -6.49 -7.86 -4.21
C VAL A 349 -5.07 -7.34 -4.43
N SER A 350 -4.72 -6.26 -3.73
CA SER A 350 -3.43 -5.59 -3.86
C SER A 350 -2.35 -6.26 -3.01
N THR A 351 -2.66 -6.54 -1.74
CA THR A 351 -1.70 -7.16 -0.82
C THR A 351 -2.42 -8.01 0.21
N VAL A 352 -1.75 -9.05 0.69
CA VAL A 352 -2.30 -10.04 1.61
C VAL A 352 -1.48 -10.09 2.90
N GLY A 353 -2.13 -10.05 4.05
CA GLY A 353 -1.48 -10.20 5.36
C GLY A 353 -1.01 -11.63 5.60
N ASN A 354 0.22 -11.79 6.09
CA ASN A 354 0.82 -13.09 6.32
C ASN A 354 0.64 -13.64 7.74
N ALA A 355 -0.09 -12.95 8.64
CA ALA A 355 -0.18 -13.29 10.06
C ALA A 355 -0.51 -14.76 10.35
N ASN A 356 -1.72 -15.17 9.97
CA ASN A 356 -2.20 -16.53 10.19
C ASN A 356 -1.52 -17.53 9.26
N LEU A 357 -1.13 -17.09 8.06
CA LEU A 357 -0.37 -17.89 7.11
C LEU A 357 0.99 -18.28 7.66
N SER A 358 1.77 -17.35 8.19
CA SER A 358 3.11 -17.63 8.72
C SER A 358 3.07 -18.57 9.92
N SER A 359 2.06 -18.47 10.78
CA SER A 359 1.91 -19.38 11.93
C SER A 359 1.54 -20.82 11.53
N ALA A 360 0.86 -21.01 10.40
CA ALA A 360 0.44 -22.30 9.89
C ALA A 360 1.41 -22.90 8.84
N TRP A 361 2.41 -22.14 8.39
CA TRP A 361 3.24 -22.47 7.21
C TRP A 361 3.84 -23.89 7.25
N ALA A 362 4.35 -24.30 8.40
CA ALA A 362 4.98 -25.61 8.56
C ALA A 362 3.99 -26.80 8.48
N ALA A 363 2.70 -26.55 8.64
CA ALA A 363 1.66 -27.58 8.57
C ALA A 363 1.17 -27.83 7.13
N PHE A 364 1.46 -26.92 6.19
CA PHE A 364 1.06 -27.08 4.78
C PHE A 364 1.92 -28.09 4.04
N SER A 365 1.31 -28.84 3.14
CA SER A 365 2.02 -29.69 2.18
C SER A 365 2.87 -28.82 1.24
N PRO A 366 3.91 -29.39 0.60
CA PRO A 366 4.74 -28.66 -0.37
C PRO A 366 3.91 -28.06 -1.53
N ALA A 367 2.84 -28.71 -1.95
CA ALA A 367 1.97 -28.20 -3.02
C ALA A 367 1.18 -26.96 -2.57
N GLU A 368 0.65 -26.97 -1.35
CA GLU A 368 -0.03 -25.82 -0.75
C GLU A 368 0.92 -24.64 -0.53
N GLN A 369 2.13 -24.92 -0.01
CA GLN A 369 3.16 -23.89 0.15
C GLN A 369 3.51 -23.23 -1.19
N GLN A 370 3.62 -24.03 -2.26
CA GLN A 370 3.87 -23.52 -3.61
C GLN A 370 2.71 -22.67 -4.13
N ALA A 371 1.46 -23.11 -3.91
CA ALA A 371 0.27 -22.36 -4.32
C ALA A 371 0.15 -21.04 -3.56
N LEU A 372 0.40 -21.04 -2.24
CA LEU A 372 0.39 -19.83 -1.41
C LEU A 372 1.53 -18.87 -1.77
N ALA A 373 2.71 -19.37 -2.10
CA ALA A 373 3.81 -18.55 -2.61
C ALA A 373 3.47 -17.92 -3.97
N ALA A 374 2.79 -18.67 -4.86
CA ALA A 374 2.30 -18.14 -6.14
C ALA A 374 1.28 -17.02 -5.95
N LEU A 375 0.36 -17.17 -4.99
CA LEU A 375 -0.62 -16.13 -4.64
C LEU A 375 0.05 -14.79 -4.29
N GLY A 376 1.13 -14.80 -3.51
CA GLY A 376 1.89 -13.59 -3.21
C GLY A 376 2.50 -12.92 -4.45
N ARG A 377 2.82 -13.69 -5.51
CA ARG A 377 3.29 -13.12 -6.79
C ARG A 377 2.14 -12.55 -7.63
N GLU A 378 0.95 -13.11 -7.50
CA GLU A 378 -0.26 -12.68 -8.23
C GLU A 378 -0.92 -11.44 -7.63
N ALA A 379 -0.83 -11.25 -6.30
CA ALA A 379 -1.45 -10.11 -5.62
C ALA A 379 -0.79 -8.78 -6.01
N GLY A 380 -1.60 -7.77 -6.30
CA GLY A 380 -1.16 -6.44 -6.67
C GLY A 380 -0.81 -6.29 -8.15
N TYR A 381 0.02 -5.30 -8.45
CA TYR A 381 0.42 -4.96 -9.82
C TYR A 381 1.75 -5.59 -10.22
N ARG A 382 1.94 -5.77 -11.53
CA ARG A 382 3.21 -6.16 -12.13
C ARG A 382 3.34 -5.49 -13.49
N LEU A 383 3.90 -4.28 -13.51
CA LEU A 383 4.11 -3.53 -14.75
C LEU A 383 5.28 -4.11 -15.54
N ALA A 384 5.08 -4.27 -16.83
CA ALA A 384 6.07 -4.77 -17.77
C ALA A 384 6.01 -3.97 -19.06
N ALA A 385 7.17 -3.65 -19.63
CA ALA A 385 7.24 -3.30 -21.04
C ALA A 385 7.19 -4.59 -21.85
N THR A 386 6.17 -4.75 -22.66
CA THR A 386 5.95 -5.94 -23.50
C THR A 386 6.41 -5.74 -24.93
N GLN A 387 6.45 -4.48 -25.37
CA GLN A 387 7.03 -4.10 -26.66
C GLN A 387 7.83 -2.81 -26.50
N ALA A 388 8.95 -2.72 -27.21
CA ALA A 388 9.74 -1.52 -27.28
C ALA A 388 10.38 -1.35 -28.65
N SER A 389 10.56 -0.11 -29.11
CA SER A 389 11.46 0.21 -30.17
C SER A 389 12.18 1.53 -29.89
N VAL A 390 13.41 1.62 -30.37
CA VAL A 390 14.25 2.81 -30.18
C VAL A 390 14.91 3.13 -31.51
N ALA A 391 14.82 4.39 -31.93
CA ALA A 391 15.41 4.89 -33.17
C ALA A 391 16.01 6.30 -32.98
N LEU A 392 16.98 6.66 -33.80
CA LEU A 392 17.50 8.02 -33.94
C LEU A 392 17.03 8.61 -35.28
N PRO A 393 15.89 9.31 -35.31
CA PRO A 393 15.42 9.95 -36.52
C PRO A 393 16.30 11.14 -36.97
N SER A 394 17.08 11.74 -36.07
CA SER A 394 18.11 12.72 -36.34
C SER A 394 19.29 12.53 -35.39
N ALA A 395 20.38 13.27 -35.60
CA ALA A 395 21.65 13.12 -34.85
C ALA A 395 21.51 13.37 -33.33
N ASP A 396 20.46 14.09 -32.92
CA ASP A 396 20.22 14.52 -31.55
C ASP A 396 18.85 14.13 -30.99
N THR A 397 18.03 13.44 -31.79
CA THR A 397 16.66 13.11 -31.37
C THR A 397 16.49 11.60 -31.29
N LEU A 398 16.13 11.12 -30.11
CA LEU A 398 15.74 9.74 -29.87
C LEU A 398 14.21 9.63 -29.95
N ARG A 399 13.72 8.62 -30.67
CA ARG A 399 12.32 8.20 -30.63
C ARG A 399 12.21 6.89 -29.89
N LEU A 400 11.38 6.87 -28.85
CA LEU A 400 11.10 5.69 -28.03
C LEU A 400 9.61 5.35 -28.16
N THR A 401 9.33 4.11 -28.58
CA THR A 401 7.98 3.55 -28.57
C THR A 401 7.95 2.41 -27.57
N LEU A 402 6.99 2.41 -26.65
CA LEU A 402 6.81 1.39 -25.62
C LEU A 402 5.35 0.97 -25.53
N GLN A 403 5.12 -0.31 -25.29
CA GLN A 403 3.86 -0.81 -24.75
C GLN A 403 4.12 -1.29 -23.32
N VAL A 404 3.38 -0.73 -22.37
CA VAL A 404 3.45 -1.10 -20.96
C VAL A 404 2.15 -1.76 -20.56
N GLU A 405 2.26 -2.96 -20.00
CA GLU A 405 1.13 -3.74 -19.51
C GLU A 405 1.22 -3.98 -18.01
N ASN A 406 0.07 -4.13 -17.38
CA ASN A 406 -0.01 -4.65 -16.03
C ASN A 406 -0.34 -6.14 -16.09
N LEU A 407 0.64 -6.96 -15.76
CA LEU A 407 0.53 -8.42 -15.69
C LEU A 407 0.09 -8.92 -14.31
N GLY A 408 -0.26 -8.01 -13.41
CA GLY A 408 -0.83 -8.28 -12.09
C GLY A 408 -2.34 -8.08 -12.07
N ASN A 409 -2.93 -8.25 -10.88
CA ASN A 409 -4.39 -8.25 -10.70
C ASN A 409 -4.96 -6.91 -10.19
N ALA A 410 -4.14 -5.99 -9.71
CA ALA A 410 -4.58 -4.69 -9.19
C ALA A 410 -3.82 -3.54 -9.85
N PRO A 411 -4.38 -2.31 -9.90
CA PRO A 411 -3.67 -1.12 -10.36
C PRO A 411 -2.51 -0.73 -9.46
N VAL A 412 -1.70 0.20 -9.96
CA VAL A 412 -0.73 0.94 -9.13
C VAL A 412 -1.45 2.10 -8.46
N TYR A 413 -1.46 2.15 -7.12
CA TYR A 413 -2.09 3.25 -6.38
C TYR A 413 -1.08 4.28 -5.86
N GLU A 414 0.20 4.02 -6.05
CA GLU A 414 1.28 4.92 -5.67
C GLU A 414 1.59 5.88 -6.83
N PRO A 415 2.07 7.10 -6.54
CA PRO A 415 2.40 8.09 -7.58
C PRO A 415 3.73 7.74 -8.28
N TRP A 416 3.77 6.60 -8.94
CA TRP A 416 4.90 6.18 -9.76
C TRP A 416 4.81 6.77 -11.16
N GLU A 417 5.92 7.31 -11.64
CA GLU A 417 6.06 7.87 -12.99
C GLU A 417 7.21 7.17 -13.71
N PRO A 418 6.98 6.55 -14.86
CA PRO A 418 8.05 5.99 -15.65
C PRO A 418 8.80 7.08 -16.38
N GLN A 419 10.13 6.96 -16.38
CA GLN A 419 11.05 7.85 -17.08
C GLN A 419 12.02 7.05 -17.94
N ALA A 420 12.28 7.50 -19.16
CA ALA A 420 13.43 7.07 -19.90
C ALA A 420 14.66 7.85 -19.41
N GLN A 421 15.77 7.16 -19.16
CA GLN A 421 17.01 7.75 -18.67
C GLN A 421 18.18 7.28 -19.54
N VAL A 422 18.98 8.21 -20.03
CA VAL A 422 20.27 7.92 -20.62
C VAL A 422 21.31 7.92 -19.50
N ARG A 423 22.09 6.84 -19.39
CA ARG A 423 23.13 6.69 -18.38
C ARG A 423 24.46 6.37 -19.02
N ASP A 424 25.54 6.89 -18.44
CA ASP A 424 26.91 6.54 -18.81
C ASP A 424 27.34 5.17 -18.26
N ALA A 425 28.59 4.77 -18.56
CA ALA A 425 29.17 3.51 -18.11
C ALA A 425 29.29 3.42 -16.56
N ALA A 426 29.37 4.56 -15.86
CA ALA A 426 29.36 4.61 -14.40
C ALA A 426 27.95 4.60 -13.81
N GLY A 427 26.91 4.56 -14.64
CA GLY A 427 25.51 4.59 -14.24
C GLY A 427 24.97 6.01 -13.91
N GLN A 428 25.74 7.06 -14.17
CA GLN A 428 25.31 8.43 -13.98
C GLN A 428 24.23 8.80 -15.01
N VAL A 429 23.15 9.43 -14.54
CA VAL A 429 22.07 9.89 -15.41
C VAL A 429 22.48 11.19 -16.08
N LEU A 430 22.55 11.20 -17.39
CA LEU A 430 22.86 12.37 -18.21
C LEU A 430 21.61 13.14 -18.66
N GLY A 431 20.50 12.45 -18.79
CA GLY A 431 19.23 13.06 -19.17
C GLY A 431 18.05 12.15 -18.84
N THR A 432 16.88 12.76 -18.69
CA THR A 432 15.62 12.07 -18.39
C THR A 432 14.50 12.57 -19.29
N GLN A 433 13.60 11.68 -19.66
CA GLN A 433 12.35 11.98 -20.34
C GLN A 433 11.18 11.33 -19.58
N ALA A 434 10.26 12.14 -19.08
CA ALA A 434 9.03 11.62 -18.51
C ALA A 434 8.19 10.94 -19.60
N LEU A 435 7.61 9.78 -19.26
CA LEU A 435 6.84 8.95 -20.21
C LEU A 435 5.35 9.00 -19.92
N LEU A 436 4.96 8.80 -18.67
CA LEU A 436 3.56 8.86 -18.20
C LEU A 436 3.54 9.58 -16.86
N ASN A 437 2.42 10.21 -16.54
CA ASN A 437 2.14 10.70 -15.20
C ASN A 437 1.49 9.60 -14.33
N ALA A 438 1.37 9.84 -13.03
CA ALA A 438 0.84 8.88 -12.07
C ALA A 438 -0.60 8.44 -12.40
N ALA A 439 -1.46 9.33 -12.86
CA ALA A 439 -2.84 9.00 -13.25
C ALA A 439 -2.87 8.04 -14.44
N GLN A 440 -2.05 8.30 -15.47
CA GLN A 440 -1.93 7.41 -16.62
C GLN A 440 -1.37 6.03 -16.23
N VAL A 441 -0.48 5.96 -15.25
CA VAL A 441 0.04 4.68 -14.71
C VAL A 441 -1.06 3.91 -13.98
N GLN A 442 -1.90 4.61 -13.21
CA GLN A 442 -3.04 3.98 -12.50
C GLN A 442 -4.06 3.38 -13.49
N ASP A 443 -4.21 3.95 -14.66
CA ASP A 443 -5.10 3.44 -15.72
C ASP A 443 -4.58 2.17 -16.40
N ILE A 444 -3.32 1.77 -16.17
CA ILE A 444 -2.75 0.54 -16.70
C ILE A 444 -3.23 -0.65 -15.86
N ILE A 445 -4.32 -1.25 -16.27
CA ILE A 445 -4.88 -2.45 -15.66
C ILE A 445 -4.83 -3.62 -16.64
N ALA A 446 -5.13 -4.82 -16.16
CA ALA A 446 -5.20 -6.01 -17.02
C ALA A 446 -6.10 -5.76 -18.24
N GLY A 447 -5.58 -6.01 -19.45
CA GLY A 447 -6.29 -5.78 -20.71
C GLY A 447 -6.36 -4.32 -21.20
N ARG A 448 -5.80 -3.35 -20.46
CA ARG A 448 -5.65 -1.94 -20.89
C ARG A 448 -4.19 -1.49 -20.82
N PRO A 449 -3.37 -1.81 -21.83
CA PRO A 449 -1.99 -1.38 -21.89
C PRO A 449 -1.88 0.12 -22.18
N ALA A 450 -0.79 0.73 -21.73
CA ALA A 450 -0.40 2.06 -22.18
C ALA A 450 0.50 1.96 -23.41
N GLN A 451 0.20 2.79 -24.43
CA GLN A 451 1.06 2.99 -25.59
C GLN A 451 1.79 4.32 -25.43
N ILE A 452 3.10 4.29 -25.51
CA ILE A 452 3.98 5.46 -25.40
C ILE A 452 4.71 5.61 -26.70
N ASP A 453 4.63 6.78 -27.33
CA ASP A 453 5.45 7.19 -28.47
C ASP A 453 5.97 8.59 -28.17
N THR A 454 7.23 8.69 -27.83
CA THR A 454 7.84 9.95 -27.44
C THR A 454 9.10 10.24 -28.26
N ARG A 455 9.35 11.53 -28.47
CA ARG A 455 10.61 12.04 -29.02
C ARG A 455 11.32 12.83 -27.94
N TRP A 456 12.59 12.60 -27.83
CA TRP A 456 13.43 13.19 -26.81
C TRP A 456 14.71 13.77 -27.43
N THR A 457 14.95 15.05 -27.26
CA THR A 457 16.20 15.67 -27.66
C THR A 457 17.28 15.29 -26.66
N LEU A 458 18.28 14.58 -27.11
CA LEU A 458 19.42 14.15 -26.29
C LEU A 458 20.29 15.36 -25.86
N PRO A 459 20.97 15.29 -24.69
CA PRO A 459 21.86 16.35 -24.27
C PRO A 459 22.93 16.63 -25.31
N GLY A 460 23.10 17.90 -25.68
CA GLY A 460 23.93 18.33 -26.81
C GLY A 460 25.44 18.14 -26.70
N ALA A 461 25.96 17.70 -25.59
CA ALA A 461 27.43 17.53 -25.38
C ALA A 461 27.68 16.35 -24.45
N ALA A 462 27.54 15.13 -24.96
CA ALA A 462 28.06 13.96 -24.23
C ALA A 462 29.49 13.68 -24.65
N PRO A 463 30.42 13.35 -23.72
CA PRO A 463 31.72 12.86 -24.04
C PRO A 463 31.63 11.60 -24.90
N ALA A 464 32.70 11.31 -25.66
CA ALA A 464 32.78 10.04 -26.39
C ALA A 464 32.67 8.87 -25.37
N GLY A 465 31.77 7.93 -25.62
CA GLY A 465 31.53 6.82 -24.67
C GLY A 465 30.37 5.93 -25.06
N THR A 466 30.17 4.90 -24.26
CA THR A 466 29.02 4.00 -24.35
C THR A 466 27.95 4.42 -23.33
N TYR A 467 26.73 4.54 -23.80
CA TYR A 467 25.59 4.94 -23.00
C TYR A 467 24.50 3.87 -23.07
N THR A 468 23.70 3.80 -22.02
CA THR A 468 22.56 2.86 -21.97
C THR A 468 21.26 3.64 -21.74
N LEU A 469 20.20 3.19 -22.41
CA LEU A 469 18.84 3.68 -22.19
C LEU A 469 18.15 2.79 -21.16
N HIS A 470 17.65 3.38 -20.09
CA HIS A 470 16.95 2.70 -19.01
C HIS A 470 15.52 3.19 -18.92
N LEU A 471 14.58 2.28 -18.61
CA LEU A 471 13.26 2.61 -18.11
C LEU A 471 13.35 2.59 -16.57
N ALA A 472 13.13 3.73 -15.94
CA ALA A 472 13.15 3.88 -14.49
C ALA A 472 11.76 4.29 -13.98
N TRP A 473 11.33 3.70 -12.87
CA TRP A 473 10.14 4.10 -12.14
C TRP A 473 10.56 5.02 -11.01
N VAL A 474 10.04 6.24 -11.01
CA VAL A 474 10.35 7.25 -10.02
C VAL A 474 9.08 7.58 -9.25
N ARG A 475 9.16 7.55 -7.91
CA ARG A 475 8.07 8.03 -7.07
C ARG A 475 8.13 9.55 -7.04
N ASN A 476 7.08 10.19 -7.53
CA ASN A 476 6.91 11.63 -7.43
C ASN A 476 6.03 11.89 -6.18
N PRO A 477 6.58 12.28 -5.04
CA PRO A 477 5.76 12.68 -3.90
C PRO A 477 5.05 13.97 -4.29
N ALA A 478 3.72 13.92 -4.35
CA ALA A 478 2.88 15.09 -4.52
C ALA A 478 3.01 16.04 -3.33
#